data_c5c31dd21475b51842e4135a701d4602
#
_entry.id   c5c31dd21475b51842e4135a701d4602
#
_cell.length_a   1.000
_cell.length_b   1.000
_cell.length_c   1.000
_cell.angle_alpha   90.00
_cell.angle_beta   90.00
_cell.angle_gamma   90.00
#
_symmetry.space_group_name_H-M   'P 1'
#
loop_
_entity.id
_entity.type
_entity.pdbx_description
1 polymer ?
#
loop_
_entity_poly.entity_id
_entity_poly.type
_entity_poly.pdbx_seq_one_letter_code
_entity_poly.pdbx_strand_id
1 'polypeptide(L)'
;LGRFGPYGGQYVPETLMPALAELEVAAAQAWADPAFTSRLDHLLRTYVGRPSPLYEAERLSEHYRRPEGGPRIWLKREDLNHTGAHKINNALGQGLLALRMGKKRI
;
A
#
# COMPACT_ATOMS: atom_id res chain seq x y z
N LEU A 1 -18.28 6.27 -7.50
CA LEU A 1 -16.91 5.86 -7.14
C LEU A 1 -16.83 4.35 -7.00
N GLY A 2 -15.61 3.78 -6.86
CA GLY A 2 -15.43 2.33 -6.83
C GLY A 2 -15.48 1.64 -8.20
N ARG A 3 -15.43 2.39 -9.30
CA ARG A 3 -15.39 1.84 -10.66
C ARG A 3 -14.13 2.26 -11.40
N PHE A 4 -13.64 1.32 -12.21
CA PHE A 4 -12.49 1.46 -13.12
C PHE A 4 -12.97 1.08 -14.54
N GLY A 5 -13.54 2.04 -15.25
CA GLY A 5 -14.25 1.79 -16.50
C GLY A 5 -15.45 0.85 -16.30
N PRO A 6 -15.54 -0.28 -17.04
CA PRO A 6 -16.62 -1.25 -16.88
C PRO A 6 -16.49 -2.14 -15.64
N TYR A 7 -15.33 -2.08 -14.94
CA TYR A 7 -15.00 -2.94 -13.78
C TYR A 7 -15.25 -2.24 -12.46
N GLY A 8 -15.39 -3.02 -11.39
CA GLY A 8 -15.56 -2.54 -10.02
C GLY A 8 -17.02 -2.34 -9.64
N GLY A 9 -17.24 -1.60 -8.57
CA GLY A 9 -18.52 -1.33 -7.94
C GLY A 9 -18.43 -1.49 -6.43
N GLN A 10 -19.58 -1.38 -5.76
CA GLN A 10 -19.71 -1.54 -4.31
C GLN A 10 -20.72 -2.63 -4.03
N TYR A 11 -20.24 -3.82 -3.67
CA TYR A 11 -21.06 -5.02 -3.42
C TYR A 11 -20.99 -5.37 -1.94
N VAL A 12 -21.66 -4.56 -1.12
CA VAL A 12 -21.68 -4.69 0.34
C VAL A 12 -23.12 -4.64 0.84
N PRO A 13 -23.41 -5.14 2.06
CA PRO A 13 -24.70 -4.95 2.69
C PRO A 13 -25.08 -3.47 2.78
N GLU A 14 -26.36 -3.16 2.60
CA GLU A 14 -26.88 -1.77 2.60
C GLU A 14 -26.51 -1.01 3.88
N THR A 15 -26.41 -1.71 5.01
CA THR A 15 -26.01 -1.12 6.30
C THR A 15 -24.61 -0.52 6.30
N LEU A 16 -23.74 -0.91 5.37
CA LEU A 16 -22.39 -0.39 5.22
C LEU A 16 -22.29 0.79 4.25
N MET A 17 -23.31 1.03 3.44
CA MET A 17 -23.27 2.06 2.39
C MET A 17 -23.01 3.47 2.96
N PRO A 18 -23.66 3.90 4.09
CA PRO A 18 -23.36 5.22 4.67
C PRO A 18 -21.90 5.35 5.12
N ALA A 19 -21.35 4.31 5.73
CA ALA A 19 -19.95 4.31 6.16
C ALA A 19 -18.97 4.38 4.98
N LEU A 20 -19.27 3.72 3.86
CA LEU A 20 -18.46 3.79 2.65
C LEU A 20 -18.55 5.16 1.99
N ALA A 21 -19.72 5.80 1.98
CA ALA A 21 -19.86 7.15 1.46
C ALA A 21 -19.07 8.18 2.29
N GLU A 22 -19.10 8.06 3.61
CA GLU A 22 -18.26 8.85 4.53
C GLU A 22 -16.75 8.64 4.22
N LEU A 23 -16.35 7.39 4.06
CA LEU A 23 -14.98 7.02 3.77
C LEU A 23 -14.49 7.59 2.43
N GLU A 24 -15.29 7.53 1.38
CA GLU A 24 -14.94 8.08 0.06
C GLU A 24 -14.64 9.58 0.11
N VAL A 25 -15.50 10.34 0.80
CA VAL A 25 -15.31 11.78 0.97
C VAL A 25 -14.05 12.06 1.78
N ALA A 26 -13.89 11.38 2.91
CA ALA A 26 -12.73 11.54 3.78
C ALA A 26 -11.42 11.17 3.08
N ALA A 27 -11.41 10.10 2.30
CA ALA A 27 -10.24 9.68 1.53
C ALA A 27 -9.86 10.72 0.46
N ALA A 28 -10.84 11.22 -0.31
CA ALA A 28 -10.59 12.24 -1.32
C ALA A 28 -9.99 13.51 -0.71
N GLN A 29 -10.54 13.96 0.42
CA GLN A 29 -10.02 15.11 1.16
C GLN A 29 -8.63 14.88 1.73
N ALA A 30 -8.36 13.68 2.26
CA ALA A 30 -7.06 13.33 2.81
C ALA A 30 -5.97 13.33 1.73
N TRP A 31 -6.24 12.74 0.58
CA TRP A 31 -5.28 12.73 -0.53
C TRP A 31 -5.02 14.10 -1.14
N ALA A 32 -5.97 15.03 -1.05
CA ALA A 32 -5.81 16.42 -1.48
C ALA A 32 -5.08 17.29 -0.43
N ASP A 33 -4.87 16.80 0.79
CA ASP A 33 -4.26 17.53 1.89
C ASP A 33 -2.74 17.25 1.97
N PRO A 34 -1.87 18.24 1.71
CA PRO A 34 -0.42 18.07 1.81
C PRO A 34 0.05 17.67 3.22
N ALA A 35 -0.65 18.06 4.28
CA ALA A 35 -0.28 17.68 5.64
C ALA A 35 -0.47 16.18 5.87
N PHE A 36 -1.55 15.61 5.35
CA PHE A 36 -1.82 14.18 5.42
C PHE A 36 -0.78 13.38 4.61
N THR A 37 -0.57 13.76 3.36
CA THR A 37 0.36 13.04 2.47
C THR A 37 1.80 13.14 2.96
N SER A 38 2.24 14.30 3.48
CA SER A 38 3.56 14.47 4.09
C SER A 38 3.73 13.64 5.35
N ARG A 39 2.69 13.54 6.19
CA ARG A 39 2.74 12.69 7.39
C ARG A 39 2.84 11.21 7.04
N LEU A 40 2.05 10.74 6.06
CA LEU A 40 2.13 9.36 5.57
C LEU A 40 3.52 9.06 5.01
N ASP A 41 4.04 9.94 4.16
CA ASP A 41 5.35 9.78 3.53
C ASP A 41 6.49 9.78 4.58
N HIS A 42 6.41 10.63 5.60
CA HIS A 42 7.34 10.60 6.73
C HIS A 42 7.33 9.24 7.43
N LEU A 43 6.15 8.69 7.75
CA LEU A 43 6.05 7.38 8.40
C LEU A 43 6.51 6.24 7.49
N LEU A 44 6.21 6.28 6.21
CA LEU A 44 6.71 5.30 5.25
C LEU A 44 8.24 5.26 5.24
N ARG A 45 8.91 6.41 5.32
CA ARG A 45 10.37 6.49 5.35
C ARG A 45 10.97 6.11 6.70
N THR A 46 10.44 6.66 7.80
CA THR A 46 11.11 6.58 9.11
C THR A 46 10.65 5.42 9.97
N TYR A 47 9.43 4.93 9.78
CA TYR A 47 8.86 3.83 10.55
C TYR A 47 8.82 2.52 9.76
N VAL A 48 8.46 2.57 8.48
CA VAL A 48 8.39 1.37 7.64
C VAL A 48 9.74 0.98 7.06
N GLY A 49 10.60 1.95 6.71
CA GLY A 49 11.88 1.72 6.07
C GLY A 49 11.81 1.74 4.54
N ARG A 50 10.91 2.55 3.98
CA ARG A 50 10.80 2.72 2.52
C ARG A 50 11.73 3.83 1.99
N PRO A 51 12.16 3.73 0.74
CA PRO A 51 11.89 2.63 -0.21
C PRO A 51 12.61 1.35 0.19
N SER A 52 11.93 0.20 0.12
CA SER A 52 12.56 -1.09 0.33
C SER A 52 13.58 -1.39 -0.78
N PRO A 53 14.69 -2.12 -0.48
CA PRO A 53 15.72 -2.41 -1.47
C PRO A 53 15.19 -3.22 -2.67
N LEU A 54 15.78 -2.96 -3.82
CA LEU A 54 15.69 -3.84 -4.98
C LEU A 54 17.01 -4.63 -5.06
N TYR A 55 16.95 -5.93 -4.85
CA TYR A 55 18.10 -6.83 -4.74
C TYR A 55 18.18 -7.76 -5.94
N GLU A 56 19.33 -7.80 -6.62
CA GLU A 56 19.59 -8.79 -7.65
C GLU A 56 19.94 -10.13 -7.02
N ALA A 57 19.13 -11.14 -7.26
CA ALA A 57 19.34 -12.49 -6.78
C ALA A 57 20.29 -13.25 -7.75
N GLU A 58 21.58 -12.90 -7.72
CA GLU A 58 22.60 -13.40 -8.66
C GLU A 58 22.65 -14.92 -8.71
N ARG A 59 22.71 -15.59 -7.55
CA ARG A 59 22.76 -17.07 -7.48
C ARG A 59 21.50 -17.72 -8.03
N LEU A 60 20.33 -17.10 -7.83
CA LEU A 60 19.06 -17.60 -8.37
C LEU A 60 19.01 -17.37 -9.89
N SER A 61 19.46 -16.23 -10.35
CA SER A 61 19.59 -15.92 -11.78
C SER A 61 20.52 -16.89 -12.48
N GLU A 62 21.67 -17.20 -11.86
CA GLU A 62 22.64 -18.16 -12.39
C GLU A 62 22.08 -19.58 -12.43
N HIS A 63 21.35 -20.00 -11.39
CA HIS A 63 20.71 -21.32 -11.34
C HIS A 63 19.74 -21.57 -12.52
N TYR A 64 19.08 -20.53 -12.99
CA TYR A 64 18.16 -20.60 -14.14
C TYR A 64 18.79 -20.21 -15.47
N ARG A 65 20.12 -19.97 -15.50
CA ARG A 65 20.84 -19.67 -16.72
C ARG A 65 20.90 -20.89 -17.62
N ARG A 66 20.76 -20.67 -18.92
CA ARG A 66 20.89 -21.67 -19.99
C ARG A 66 22.00 -21.21 -20.95
N PRO A 67 22.52 -22.10 -21.81
CA PRO A 67 23.56 -21.73 -22.80
C PRO A 67 23.14 -20.56 -23.70
N GLU A 68 21.86 -20.48 -24.05
CA GLU A 68 21.29 -19.44 -24.90
C GLU A 68 20.93 -18.15 -24.11
N GLY A 69 21.19 -18.11 -22.82
CA GLY A 69 20.87 -17.00 -21.92
C GLY A 69 19.89 -17.39 -20.80
N GLY A 70 19.51 -16.44 -19.94
CA GLY A 70 18.60 -16.70 -18.82
C GLY A 70 18.04 -15.42 -18.20
N PRO A 71 17.08 -15.55 -17.29
CA PRO A 71 16.48 -14.40 -16.62
C PRO A 71 17.45 -13.75 -15.64
N ARG A 72 17.37 -12.43 -15.51
CA ARG A 72 17.88 -11.71 -14.33
C ARG A 72 16.73 -11.56 -13.35
N ILE A 73 16.90 -12.13 -12.16
CA ILE A 73 15.84 -12.16 -11.13
C ILE A 73 16.13 -11.10 -10.09
N TRP A 74 15.18 -10.20 -9.89
CA TRP A 74 15.25 -9.12 -8.94
C TRP A 74 14.18 -9.29 -7.88
N LEU A 75 14.56 -9.10 -6.63
CA LEU A 75 13.65 -9.18 -5.49
C LEU A 75 13.39 -7.77 -4.95
N LYS A 76 12.15 -7.34 -5.00
CA LYS A 76 11.69 -6.16 -4.25
C LYS A 76 11.47 -6.57 -2.80
N ARG A 77 12.40 -6.18 -1.94
CA ARG A 77 12.54 -6.70 -0.57
C ARG A 77 11.52 -6.07 0.40
N GLU A 78 10.24 -6.28 0.17
CA GLU A 78 9.17 -5.81 1.07
C GLU A 78 9.13 -6.58 2.41
N ASP A 79 9.83 -7.72 2.50
CA ASP A 79 10.09 -8.46 3.73
C ASP A 79 10.97 -7.69 4.73
N LEU A 80 11.73 -6.69 4.26
CA LEU A 80 12.56 -5.82 5.09
C LEU A 80 11.81 -4.62 5.69
N ASN A 81 10.56 -4.41 5.31
CA ASN A 81 9.72 -3.40 5.95
C ASN A 81 9.49 -3.74 7.42
N HIS A 82 9.25 -2.72 8.23
CA HIS A 82 8.75 -2.93 9.59
C HIS A 82 7.51 -3.84 9.57
N THR A 83 7.41 -4.81 10.46
CA THR A 83 6.47 -5.95 10.47
C THR A 83 6.78 -7.11 9.49
N GLY A 84 7.85 -7.02 8.71
CA GLY A 84 8.28 -8.10 7.81
C GLY A 84 7.42 -8.33 6.57
N ALA A 85 6.54 -7.37 6.21
CA ALA A 85 5.64 -7.51 5.07
C ALA A 85 5.20 -6.16 4.49
N HIS A 86 4.72 -6.18 3.26
CA HIS A 86 4.21 -4.99 2.55
C HIS A 86 2.92 -4.40 3.15
N LYS A 87 2.16 -5.16 3.93
CA LYS A 87 0.86 -4.73 4.46
C LYS A 87 0.93 -3.53 5.40
N ILE A 88 2.08 -3.27 6.03
CA ILE A 88 2.29 -2.09 6.86
C ILE A 88 2.03 -0.78 6.09
N ASN A 89 2.31 -0.74 4.78
CA ASN A 89 2.07 0.43 3.94
C ASN A 89 0.58 0.79 3.93
N ASN A 90 -0.26 -0.21 3.71
CA ASN A 90 -1.71 -0.06 3.70
C ASN A 90 -2.27 0.23 5.10
N ALA A 91 -1.78 -0.48 6.11
CA ALA A 91 -2.23 -0.30 7.50
C ALA A 91 -1.97 1.13 8.00
N LEU A 92 -0.82 1.74 7.68
CA LEU A 92 -0.53 3.12 8.04
C LEU A 92 -1.46 4.12 7.36
N GLY A 93 -1.70 3.96 6.06
CA GLY A 93 -2.62 4.82 5.32
C GLY A 93 -4.04 4.76 5.89
N GLN A 94 -4.53 3.55 6.14
CA GLN A 94 -5.85 3.35 6.75
C GLN A 94 -5.92 3.89 8.18
N GLY A 95 -4.87 3.65 8.99
CA GLY A 95 -4.81 4.15 10.36
C GLY A 95 -4.85 5.67 10.43
N LEU A 96 -4.06 6.36 9.61
CA LEU A 96 -4.07 7.83 9.52
C LEU A 96 -5.43 8.36 9.06
N LEU A 97 -6.05 7.71 8.08
CA LEU A 97 -7.36 8.10 7.59
C LEU A 97 -8.44 7.91 8.66
N ALA A 98 -8.44 6.80 9.37
CA ALA A 98 -9.36 6.53 10.46
C ALA A 98 -9.21 7.55 11.59
N LEU A 99 -7.98 7.91 11.97
CA LEU A 99 -7.71 8.97 12.95
C LEU A 99 -8.26 10.31 12.48
N ARG A 100 -8.04 10.67 11.21
CA ARG A 100 -8.58 11.90 10.61
C ARG A 100 -10.11 11.94 10.65
N MET A 101 -10.76 10.79 10.47
CA MET A 101 -12.23 10.63 10.59
C MET A 101 -12.73 10.58 12.03
N GLY A 102 -11.86 10.75 13.02
CA GLY A 102 -12.22 10.70 14.44
C GLY A 102 -12.60 9.30 14.95
N LYS A 103 -12.26 8.24 14.23
CA LYS A 103 -12.53 6.86 14.66
C LYS A 103 -11.56 6.47 15.76
N LYS A 104 -12.08 5.86 16.83
CA LYS A 104 -11.30 5.45 18.01
C LYS A 104 -10.85 4.00 17.97
N ARG A 105 -11.38 3.22 17.06
CA ARG A 105 -11.06 1.80 16.84
C ARG A 105 -11.02 1.51 15.34
N ILE A 106 -10.08 0.67 14.94
CA ILE A 106 -9.87 0.18 13.59
C ILE A 106 -9.90 -1.34 13.61
#